data_5ac3f8db1cb5170733c539ab3d8f3c92
#
_entry.id   5ac3f8db1cb5170733c539ab3d8f3c92
#
_cell.length_a   1.000
_cell.length_b   1.000
_cell.length_c   1.000
_cell.angle_alpha   90.00
_cell.angle_beta   90.00
_cell.angle_gamma   90.00
#
_symmetry.space_group_name_H-M   'P 1'
#
loop_
_entity.id
_entity.type
_entity.pdbx_description
1 polymer ?
#
loop_
_entity_poly.entity_id
_entity_poly.type
_entity_poly.pdbx_seq_one_letter_code
_entity_poly.pdbx_strand_id
1 'polypeptide(L)'
;MPAARQSIRASVVVCVYTEKRLSQIRAALGSVARQTMQPSQVIVVADHNAELCGRLAAEYPDHEVISNKFERGLSGARNTGIEHAAGDVIVFLDDDARAQPQWLETLLASYDDESVLGVGGVVLAEWSSPGRPAWFPEEFLWVVGCSYRGQPEVKAEVRNPIGANMSFRRSAFDQAGLFDSSVGRTLISSRPLGCEETEFSIRLRRLSPGARIIYEPQAVVYHHVGQSRATWRYFLDRCRAEGCSKARVSRLSGASAALSSERSYVTHTIIRAVRRELRGVFRPGRKDSVMRLVALSLGTLSATAGYIKEMAVHNVRGFGRNEG
;
A
#
# COMPACT_ATOMS: atom_id res chain seq x y z
N MET A 1 4.69 9.97 -40.74
CA MET A 1 3.67 9.25 -40.00
C MET A 1 4.20 9.03 -38.60
N PRO A 2 3.50 9.44 -37.52
CA PRO A 2 3.93 9.08 -36.17
C PRO A 2 3.90 7.54 -36.10
N ALA A 3 4.99 6.95 -35.60
CA ALA A 3 5.08 5.51 -35.34
C ALA A 3 3.89 5.12 -34.45
N ALA A 4 3.18 4.07 -34.81
CA ALA A 4 2.10 3.52 -34.00
C ALA A 4 2.71 3.24 -32.61
N ARG A 5 2.23 3.96 -31.56
CA ARG A 5 2.64 3.69 -30.18
C ARG A 5 2.27 2.23 -29.91
N GLN A 6 3.25 1.40 -29.61
CA GLN A 6 2.98 0.06 -29.10
C GLN A 6 2.14 0.21 -27.85
N SER A 7 0.98 -0.45 -27.84
CA SER A 7 0.11 -0.46 -26.65
C SER A 7 0.88 -1.07 -25.48
N ILE A 8 0.98 -0.35 -24.38
CA ILE A 8 1.63 -0.83 -23.14
C ILE A 8 0.88 -2.06 -22.63
N ARG A 9 1.58 -3.18 -22.52
CA ARG A 9 1.02 -4.42 -21.99
C ARG A 9 1.11 -4.42 -20.47
N ALA A 10 0.01 -4.77 -19.80
CA ALA A 10 -0.05 -4.84 -18.35
C ALA A 10 -0.23 -6.28 -17.85
N SER A 11 0.57 -6.69 -16.86
CA SER A 11 0.32 -7.87 -16.04
C SER A 11 -0.28 -7.43 -14.70
N VAL A 12 -1.49 -7.90 -14.36
CA VAL A 12 -2.13 -7.64 -13.07
C VAL A 12 -1.80 -8.77 -12.12
N VAL A 13 -1.23 -8.44 -10.96
CA VAL A 13 -0.83 -9.38 -9.90
C VAL A 13 -1.75 -9.22 -8.70
N VAL A 14 -2.40 -10.32 -8.29
CA VAL A 14 -3.25 -10.41 -7.09
C VAL A 14 -2.64 -11.45 -6.14
N CYS A 15 -2.20 -11.02 -4.96
CA CYS A 15 -1.63 -11.91 -3.95
C CYS A 15 -2.71 -12.36 -2.97
N VAL A 16 -2.87 -13.68 -2.77
CA VAL A 16 -3.89 -14.29 -1.92
C VAL A 16 -3.26 -15.20 -0.87
N TYR A 17 -3.87 -15.33 0.33
CA TYR A 17 -3.25 -16.13 1.39
C TYR A 17 -4.24 -16.97 2.21
N THR A 18 -5.55 -16.73 2.15
CA THR A 18 -6.56 -17.40 2.99
C THR A 18 -7.92 -17.53 2.31
N GLU A 19 -8.55 -18.70 2.48
CA GLU A 19 -9.91 -18.98 2.01
C GLU A 19 -10.97 -18.10 2.70
N LYS A 20 -10.66 -17.56 3.88
CA LYS A 20 -11.59 -16.65 4.60
C LYS A 20 -11.94 -15.40 3.82
N ARG A 21 -11.15 -15.08 2.80
CA ARG A 21 -11.35 -13.93 1.89
C ARG A 21 -11.86 -14.33 0.50
N LEU A 22 -12.34 -15.53 0.31
CA LEU A 22 -12.70 -16.03 -1.01
C LEU A 22 -13.74 -15.14 -1.74
N SER A 23 -14.69 -14.56 -1.01
CA SER A 23 -15.66 -13.61 -1.59
C SER A 23 -14.99 -12.31 -2.07
N GLN A 24 -14.02 -11.80 -1.31
CA GLN A 24 -13.25 -10.61 -1.67
C GLN A 24 -12.32 -10.91 -2.86
N ILE A 25 -11.63 -12.06 -2.85
CA ILE A 25 -10.77 -12.51 -3.96
C ILE A 25 -11.59 -12.57 -5.26
N ARG A 26 -12.78 -13.19 -5.23
CA ARG A 26 -13.68 -13.24 -6.38
C ARG A 26 -14.13 -11.86 -6.85
N ALA A 27 -14.41 -10.96 -5.91
CA ALA A 27 -14.77 -9.58 -6.22
C ALA A 27 -13.60 -8.80 -6.85
N ALA A 28 -12.36 -9.00 -6.37
CA ALA A 28 -11.15 -8.44 -6.93
C ALA A 28 -10.92 -8.92 -8.37
N LEU A 29 -10.84 -10.25 -8.60
CA LEU A 29 -10.64 -10.84 -9.93
C LEU A 29 -11.78 -10.49 -10.88
N GLY A 30 -13.04 -10.52 -10.42
CA GLY A 30 -14.18 -10.09 -11.21
C GLY A 30 -14.12 -8.61 -11.60
N SER A 31 -13.50 -7.74 -10.79
CA SER A 31 -13.29 -6.33 -11.15
C SER A 31 -12.21 -6.15 -12.22
N VAL A 32 -11.18 -7.00 -12.22
CA VAL A 32 -10.15 -7.05 -13.28
C VAL A 32 -10.78 -7.53 -14.60
N ALA A 33 -11.61 -8.55 -14.56
CA ALA A 33 -12.31 -9.05 -15.76
C ALA A 33 -13.27 -8.02 -16.40
N ARG A 34 -13.74 -7.03 -15.62
CA ARG A 34 -14.65 -5.97 -16.11
C ARG A 34 -13.95 -4.67 -16.49
N GLN A 35 -12.63 -4.66 -16.63
CA GLN A 35 -11.89 -3.48 -17.06
C GLN A 35 -12.23 -3.09 -18.51
N THR A 36 -12.31 -1.78 -18.80
CA THR A 36 -12.47 -1.25 -20.17
C THR A 36 -11.27 -1.58 -21.04
N MET A 37 -10.08 -1.57 -20.46
CA MET A 37 -8.85 -2.07 -21.06
C MET A 37 -8.45 -3.36 -20.35
N GLN A 38 -8.46 -4.49 -21.10
CA GLN A 38 -8.10 -5.78 -20.52
C GLN A 38 -6.59 -5.89 -20.29
N PRO A 39 -6.14 -6.44 -19.17
CA PRO A 39 -4.73 -6.75 -18.97
C PRO A 39 -4.29 -7.85 -19.95
N SER A 40 -3.04 -7.84 -20.35
CA SER A 40 -2.46 -8.91 -21.17
C SER A 40 -2.24 -10.21 -20.39
N GLN A 41 -2.22 -10.13 -19.06
CA GLN A 41 -2.01 -11.27 -18.15
C GLN A 41 -2.59 -10.96 -16.78
N VAL A 42 -3.19 -11.97 -16.15
CA VAL A 42 -3.61 -11.93 -14.73
C VAL A 42 -2.90 -13.05 -14.00
N ILE A 43 -2.16 -12.69 -12.95
CA ILE A 43 -1.38 -13.60 -12.12
C ILE A 43 -1.96 -13.59 -10.71
N VAL A 44 -2.37 -14.75 -10.21
CA VAL A 44 -2.85 -14.94 -8.85
C VAL A 44 -1.79 -15.70 -8.08
N VAL A 45 -1.18 -15.09 -7.08
CA VAL A 45 -0.11 -15.71 -6.29
C VAL A 45 -0.64 -16.14 -4.93
N ALA A 46 -0.72 -17.45 -4.70
CA ALA A 46 -1.13 -18.03 -3.43
C ALA A 46 0.06 -18.10 -2.46
N ASP A 47 0.01 -17.33 -1.35
CA ASP A 47 1.09 -17.25 -0.38
C ASP A 47 1.11 -18.45 0.56
N HIS A 48 1.88 -19.49 0.18
CA HIS A 48 2.05 -20.73 0.91
C HIS A 48 0.73 -21.39 1.35
N ASN A 49 -0.25 -21.42 0.42
CA ASN A 49 -1.55 -22.04 0.61
C ASN A 49 -1.91 -22.88 -0.63
N ALA A 50 -1.51 -24.14 -0.64
CA ALA A 50 -1.69 -25.06 -1.77
C ALA A 50 -3.17 -25.36 -2.07
N GLU A 51 -4.03 -25.44 -1.03
CA GLU A 51 -5.45 -25.69 -1.19
C GLU A 51 -6.13 -24.52 -1.92
N LEU A 52 -5.88 -23.28 -1.46
CA LEU A 52 -6.37 -22.07 -2.11
C LEU A 52 -5.83 -21.95 -3.55
N CYS A 53 -4.56 -22.28 -3.77
CA CYS A 53 -3.94 -22.28 -5.09
C CYS A 53 -4.68 -23.23 -6.04
N GLY A 54 -4.86 -24.49 -5.66
CA GLY A 54 -5.56 -25.49 -6.47
C GLY A 54 -7.02 -25.13 -6.74
N ARG A 55 -7.72 -24.59 -5.74
CA ARG A 55 -9.10 -24.12 -5.88
C ARG A 55 -9.22 -22.98 -6.88
N LEU A 56 -8.37 -21.95 -6.77
CA LEU A 56 -8.40 -20.81 -7.68
C LEU A 56 -7.96 -21.17 -9.09
N ALA A 57 -6.99 -22.08 -9.25
CA ALA A 57 -6.59 -22.59 -10.56
C ALA A 57 -7.74 -23.29 -11.30
N ALA A 58 -8.55 -24.06 -10.55
CA ALA A 58 -9.73 -24.72 -11.13
C ALA A 58 -10.88 -23.71 -11.44
N GLU A 59 -11.03 -22.64 -10.62
CA GLU A 59 -12.07 -21.63 -10.80
C GLU A 59 -11.74 -20.60 -11.91
N TYR A 60 -10.44 -20.32 -12.14
CA TYR A 60 -9.94 -19.33 -13.09
C TYR A 60 -8.92 -19.93 -14.05
N PRO A 61 -9.33 -20.81 -14.99
CA PRO A 61 -8.40 -21.52 -15.89
C PRO A 61 -7.66 -20.59 -16.86
N ASP A 62 -8.20 -19.40 -17.14
CA ASP A 62 -7.58 -18.38 -18.01
C ASP A 62 -6.58 -17.49 -17.26
N HIS A 63 -6.42 -17.67 -15.95
CA HIS A 63 -5.47 -16.90 -15.13
C HIS A 63 -4.27 -17.78 -14.79
N GLU A 64 -3.11 -17.15 -14.63
CA GLU A 64 -1.92 -17.83 -14.14
C GLU A 64 -1.98 -17.88 -12.60
N VAL A 65 -2.44 -19.03 -12.06
CA VAL A 65 -2.55 -19.24 -10.61
C VAL A 65 -1.34 -20.05 -10.14
N ILE A 66 -0.49 -19.44 -9.30
CA ILE A 66 0.79 -20.00 -8.88
C ILE A 66 1.00 -19.89 -7.37
N SER A 67 1.86 -20.76 -6.84
CA SER A 67 2.29 -20.68 -5.45
C SER A 67 3.46 -19.70 -5.28
N ASN A 68 3.46 -18.95 -4.16
CA ASN A 68 4.60 -18.13 -3.78
C ASN A 68 5.87 -19.00 -3.61
N LYS A 69 6.93 -18.67 -4.35
CA LYS A 69 8.23 -19.36 -4.30
C LYS A 69 9.27 -18.72 -3.38
N PHE A 70 9.01 -17.48 -2.95
CA PHE A 70 9.85 -16.76 -2.00
C PHE A 70 9.39 -17.00 -0.56
N GLU A 71 9.97 -16.26 0.37
CA GLU A 71 9.57 -16.28 1.77
C GLU A 71 8.09 -15.93 1.93
N ARG A 72 7.45 -16.56 2.91
CA ARG A 72 6.05 -16.32 3.23
C ARG A 72 5.82 -14.87 3.62
N GLY A 73 4.87 -14.21 2.95
CA GLY A 73 4.51 -12.82 3.17
C GLY A 73 4.22 -12.07 1.88
N LEU A 74 3.67 -10.87 2.00
CA LEU A 74 3.19 -10.09 0.86
C LEU A 74 4.31 -9.72 -0.12
N SER A 75 5.51 -9.35 0.38
CA SER A 75 6.67 -9.05 -0.46
C SER A 75 7.10 -10.27 -1.28
N GLY A 76 7.17 -11.46 -0.68
CA GLY A 76 7.50 -12.70 -1.38
C GLY A 76 6.47 -13.05 -2.45
N ALA A 77 5.19 -12.96 -2.12
CA ALA A 77 4.12 -13.20 -3.09
C ALA A 77 4.16 -12.21 -4.27
N ARG A 78 4.36 -10.91 -4.00
CA ARG A 78 4.53 -9.90 -5.07
C ARG A 78 5.76 -10.19 -5.92
N ASN A 79 6.88 -10.57 -5.31
CA ASN A 79 8.12 -10.92 -6.01
C ASN A 79 7.93 -12.12 -6.95
N THR A 80 7.18 -13.14 -6.51
CA THR A 80 6.79 -14.25 -7.38
C THR A 80 5.98 -13.75 -8.58
N GLY A 81 5.00 -12.87 -8.35
CA GLY A 81 4.21 -12.27 -9.42
C GLY A 81 5.04 -11.43 -10.39
N ILE A 82 6.04 -10.68 -9.90
CA ILE A 82 6.95 -9.87 -10.74
C ILE A 82 7.73 -10.77 -11.70
N GLU A 83 8.29 -11.88 -11.22
CA GLU A 83 9.08 -12.77 -12.06
C GLU A 83 8.28 -13.49 -13.13
N HIS A 84 6.99 -13.75 -12.88
CA HIS A 84 6.07 -14.36 -13.85
C HIS A 84 5.41 -13.35 -14.80
N ALA A 85 5.42 -12.07 -14.44
CA ALA A 85 4.79 -11.03 -15.25
C ALA A 85 5.49 -10.88 -16.60
N ALA A 86 4.74 -10.85 -17.71
CA ALA A 86 5.23 -10.66 -19.09
C ALA A 86 4.92 -9.27 -19.66
N GLY A 87 4.13 -8.46 -18.96
CA GLY A 87 3.75 -7.11 -19.35
C GLY A 87 4.87 -6.09 -19.18
N ASP A 88 4.77 -4.96 -19.84
CA ASP A 88 5.70 -3.82 -19.74
C ASP A 88 5.49 -3.05 -18.43
N VAL A 89 4.28 -3.13 -17.89
CA VAL A 89 3.89 -2.58 -16.57
C VAL A 89 3.31 -3.71 -15.73
N ILE A 90 3.74 -3.78 -14.48
CA ILE A 90 3.25 -4.73 -13.48
C ILE A 90 2.35 -3.96 -12.52
N VAL A 91 1.11 -4.37 -12.42
CA VAL A 91 0.05 -3.70 -11.65
C VAL A 91 -0.36 -4.59 -10.50
N PHE A 92 -0.40 -4.05 -9.28
CA PHE A 92 -0.78 -4.79 -8.08
C PHE A 92 -2.16 -4.35 -7.61
N LEU A 93 -3.00 -5.32 -7.30
CA LEU A 93 -4.30 -5.15 -6.68
C LEU A 93 -4.39 -6.08 -5.47
N ASP A 94 -4.75 -5.57 -4.30
CA ASP A 94 -4.92 -6.41 -3.11
C ASP A 94 -6.15 -7.33 -3.25
N ASP A 95 -6.12 -8.49 -2.59
CA ASP A 95 -7.17 -9.52 -2.63
C ASP A 95 -8.51 -9.09 -2.02
N ASP A 96 -8.52 -7.99 -1.28
CA ASP A 96 -9.69 -7.34 -0.68
C ASP A 96 -10.00 -5.96 -1.30
N ALA A 97 -9.51 -5.72 -2.53
CA ALA A 97 -9.77 -4.49 -3.27
C ALA A 97 -10.52 -4.76 -4.59
N ARG A 98 -11.40 -3.83 -4.99
CA ARG A 98 -12.15 -3.87 -6.25
C ARG A 98 -11.82 -2.64 -7.08
N ALA A 99 -11.39 -2.85 -8.32
CA ALA A 99 -11.06 -1.77 -9.25
C ALA A 99 -12.32 -1.19 -9.92
N GLN A 100 -12.32 0.13 -10.17
CA GLN A 100 -13.31 0.75 -11.08
C GLN A 100 -13.08 0.28 -12.54
N PRO A 101 -14.10 0.31 -13.41
CA PRO A 101 -13.98 -0.18 -14.78
C PRO A 101 -12.86 0.46 -15.61
N GLN A 102 -12.53 1.73 -15.40
CA GLN A 102 -11.49 2.47 -16.14
C GLN A 102 -10.13 2.49 -15.41
N TRP A 103 -10.00 1.76 -14.31
CA TRP A 103 -8.83 1.81 -13.43
C TRP A 103 -7.52 1.50 -14.16
N LEU A 104 -7.46 0.40 -14.93
CA LEU A 104 -6.25 -0.03 -15.61
C LEU A 104 -5.86 0.95 -16.72
N GLU A 105 -6.82 1.36 -17.54
CA GLU A 105 -6.62 2.35 -18.60
C GLU A 105 -6.08 3.67 -18.04
N THR A 106 -6.67 4.13 -16.94
CA THR A 106 -6.27 5.36 -16.26
C THR A 106 -4.85 5.29 -15.68
N LEU A 107 -4.48 4.15 -15.06
CA LEU A 107 -3.10 3.94 -14.61
C LEU A 107 -2.12 3.97 -15.77
N LEU A 108 -2.42 3.23 -16.84
CA LEU A 108 -1.51 3.06 -17.98
C LEU A 108 -1.30 4.36 -18.76
N ALA A 109 -2.30 5.24 -18.83
CA ALA A 109 -2.17 6.55 -19.48
C ALA A 109 -1.07 7.44 -18.86
N SER A 110 -0.71 7.22 -17.61
CA SER A 110 0.39 7.96 -16.96
C SER A 110 1.78 7.53 -17.41
N TYR A 111 1.91 6.35 -18.01
CA TYR A 111 3.16 5.81 -18.53
C TYR A 111 3.52 6.28 -19.96
N ASP A 112 2.77 7.20 -20.54
CA ASP A 112 3.15 7.87 -21.79
C ASP A 112 4.46 8.67 -21.65
N ASP A 113 4.80 9.10 -20.43
CA ASP A 113 6.07 9.68 -20.04
C ASP A 113 7.04 8.57 -19.59
N GLU A 114 8.14 8.39 -20.30
CA GLU A 114 9.14 7.35 -20.01
C GLU A 114 9.82 7.53 -18.65
N SER A 115 9.88 8.75 -18.12
CA SER A 115 10.42 9.04 -16.79
C SER A 115 9.50 8.51 -15.66
N VAL A 116 8.23 8.22 -15.95
CA VAL A 116 7.29 7.65 -15.00
C VAL A 116 7.56 6.15 -14.86
N LEU A 117 8.16 5.77 -13.76
CA LEU A 117 8.47 4.38 -13.42
C LEU A 117 7.46 3.75 -12.46
N GLY A 118 6.63 4.54 -11.79
CA GLY A 118 5.57 4.06 -10.92
C GLY A 118 4.33 4.93 -10.96
N VAL A 119 3.16 4.31 -10.83
CA VAL A 119 1.88 5.00 -10.73
C VAL A 119 1.05 4.35 -9.63
N GLY A 120 0.44 5.16 -8.78
CA GLY A 120 -0.54 4.70 -7.81
C GLY A 120 -1.82 5.51 -7.88
N GLY A 121 -2.93 4.87 -7.57
CA GLY A 121 -4.24 5.52 -7.58
C GLY A 121 -4.84 5.71 -6.20
N VAL A 122 -6.10 6.13 -6.19
CA VAL A 122 -6.92 6.28 -4.99
C VAL A 122 -7.36 4.92 -4.46
N VAL A 123 -7.30 4.76 -3.15
CA VAL A 123 -7.84 3.62 -2.42
C VAL A 123 -8.95 4.11 -1.50
N LEU A 124 -10.21 3.87 -1.88
CA LEU A 124 -11.38 4.25 -1.10
C LEU A 124 -11.76 3.16 -0.11
N ALA A 125 -12.00 3.53 1.14
CA ALA A 125 -12.41 2.59 2.18
C ALA A 125 -13.87 2.17 2.00
N GLU A 126 -14.11 0.88 1.78
CA GLU A 126 -15.45 0.26 1.80
C GLU A 126 -15.65 -0.44 3.14
N TRP A 127 -16.25 0.29 4.07
CA TRP A 127 -16.44 -0.19 5.44
C TRP A 127 -17.60 -1.18 5.53
N SER A 128 -17.35 -2.30 6.23
CA SER A 128 -18.46 -3.17 6.65
C SER A 128 -19.42 -2.44 7.57
N SER A 129 -20.71 -2.90 7.60
CA SER A 129 -21.71 -2.35 8.52
C SER A 129 -21.21 -2.40 9.97
N PRO A 130 -21.43 -1.36 10.81
CA PRO A 130 -22.24 -0.15 10.58
C PRO A 130 -21.53 1.00 9.88
N GLY A 131 -20.31 0.80 9.32
CA GLY A 131 -19.57 1.83 8.63
C GLY A 131 -18.35 2.34 9.41
N ARG A 132 -17.76 3.45 8.95
CA ARG A 132 -16.63 4.10 9.62
C ARG A 132 -17.05 4.63 11.00
N PRO A 133 -16.31 4.29 12.07
CA PRO A 133 -16.58 4.87 13.38
C PRO A 133 -16.46 6.39 13.36
N ALA A 134 -17.38 7.10 14.02
CA ALA A 134 -17.39 8.57 14.06
C ALA A 134 -16.12 9.19 14.66
N TRP A 135 -15.42 8.43 15.51
CA TRP A 135 -14.15 8.81 16.10
C TRP A 135 -12.94 8.63 15.18
N PHE A 136 -13.06 7.86 14.08
CA PHE A 136 -11.94 7.53 13.20
C PHE A 136 -11.66 8.70 12.25
N PRO A 137 -10.49 9.41 12.36
CA PRO A 137 -10.22 10.58 11.55
C PRO A 137 -9.82 10.20 10.11
N GLU A 138 -10.25 10.98 9.14
CA GLU A 138 -9.91 10.75 7.72
C GLU A 138 -8.42 10.86 7.43
N GLU A 139 -7.71 11.62 8.24
CA GLU A 139 -6.26 11.74 8.19
C GLU A 139 -5.55 10.41 8.46
N PHE A 140 -6.18 9.50 9.19
CA PHE A 140 -5.62 8.21 9.56
C PHE A 140 -6.17 7.02 8.75
N LEU A 141 -6.85 7.25 7.61
CA LEU A 141 -7.34 6.15 6.76
C LEU A 141 -6.20 5.25 6.22
N TRP A 142 -4.96 5.73 6.21
CA TRP A 142 -3.79 4.90 5.93
C TRP A 142 -3.63 3.72 6.92
N VAL A 143 -4.16 3.82 8.15
CA VAL A 143 -4.19 2.73 9.14
C VAL A 143 -4.91 1.49 8.60
N VAL A 144 -5.91 1.71 7.76
CA VAL A 144 -6.66 0.64 7.09
C VAL A 144 -6.25 0.42 5.63
N GLY A 145 -5.12 1.00 5.20
CA GLY A 145 -4.57 0.83 3.86
C GLY A 145 -5.25 1.68 2.78
N CYS A 146 -5.93 2.76 3.17
CA CYS A 146 -6.69 3.59 2.25
C CYS A 146 -6.10 4.99 2.07
N SER A 147 -6.51 5.66 1.01
CA SER A 147 -6.22 7.06 0.78
C SER A 147 -6.77 7.92 1.91
N TYR A 148 -6.00 8.91 2.31
CA TYR A 148 -6.26 9.69 3.52
C TYR A 148 -6.20 11.19 3.24
N ARG A 149 -6.85 11.97 4.06
CA ARG A 149 -6.81 13.43 3.97
C ARG A 149 -5.37 13.93 4.17
N GLY A 150 -4.89 14.70 3.20
CA GLY A 150 -3.51 15.19 3.14
C GLY A 150 -2.69 14.59 2.00
N GLN A 151 -3.25 13.60 1.28
CA GLN A 151 -2.73 13.20 -0.03
C GLN A 151 -3.12 14.24 -1.10
N PRO A 152 -2.45 14.26 -2.27
CA PRO A 152 -2.85 15.11 -3.39
C PRO A 152 -4.29 14.82 -3.83
N GLU A 153 -5.03 15.87 -4.22
CA GLU A 153 -6.38 15.76 -4.78
C GLU A 153 -6.36 15.75 -6.32
N VAL A 154 -5.23 16.12 -6.90
CA VAL A 154 -4.98 16.13 -8.34
C VAL A 154 -3.77 15.25 -8.67
N LYS A 155 -3.61 14.93 -9.95
CA LYS A 155 -2.42 14.21 -10.44
C LYS A 155 -1.15 14.93 -10.00
N ALA A 156 -0.27 14.21 -9.30
CA ALA A 156 0.92 14.78 -8.71
C ALA A 156 2.03 13.73 -8.55
N GLU A 157 3.27 14.21 -8.46
CA GLU A 157 4.37 13.34 -8.08
C GLU A 157 4.34 13.08 -6.58
N VAL A 158 4.50 11.80 -6.20
CA VAL A 158 4.50 11.34 -4.80
C VAL A 158 5.75 10.52 -4.48
N ARG A 159 6.08 10.39 -3.20
CA ARG A 159 7.21 9.55 -2.78
C ARG A 159 6.99 8.08 -3.12
N ASN A 160 5.82 7.54 -2.83
CA ASN A 160 5.43 6.15 -3.06
C ASN A 160 3.90 6.04 -3.21
N PRO A 161 3.40 5.02 -3.93
CA PRO A 161 1.99 4.69 -4.00
C PRO A 161 1.51 3.97 -2.73
N ILE A 162 0.20 3.69 -2.65
CA ILE A 162 -0.39 2.76 -1.67
C ILE A 162 -0.37 1.36 -2.27
N GLY A 163 0.10 0.36 -1.49
CA GLY A 163 0.31 -1.00 -1.97
C GLY A 163 -0.93 -1.71 -2.55
N ALA A 164 -2.14 -1.32 -2.13
CA ALA A 164 -3.39 -1.88 -2.64
C ALA A 164 -3.77 -1.36 -4.05
N ASN A 165 -3.10 -0.32 -4.54
CA ASN A 165 -3.35 0.30 -5.85
C ASN A 165 -2.06 0.92 -6.37
N MET A 166 -1.15 0.07 -6.84
CA MET A 166 0.14 0.51 -7.34
C MET A 166 0.53 -0.24 -8.61
N SER A 167 1.35 0.40 -9.41
CA SER A 167 1.97 -0.20 -10.59
C SER A 167 3.38 0.33 -10.77
N PHE A 168 4.21 -0.46 -11.44
CA PHE A 168 5.57 -0.07 -11.80
C PHE A 168 5.91 -0.61 -13.19
N ARG A 169 6.72 0.14 -13.95
CA ARG A 169 7.35 -0.42 -15.14
C ARG A 169 8.20 -1.63 -14.75
N ARG A 170 8.27 -2.63 -15.63
CA ARG A 170 9.20 -3.75 -15.47
C ARG A 170 10.63 -3.25 -15.26
N SER A 171 11.07 -2.27 -16.04
CA SER A 171 12.39 -1.66 -15.92
C SER A 171 12.69 -1.06 -14.53
N ALA A 172 11.66 -0.73 -13.74
CA ALA A 172 11.86 -0.31 -12.35
C ALA A 172 12.43 -1.45 -11.48
N PHE A 173 11.97 -2.69 -11.72
CA PHE A 173 12.47 -3.87 -11.03
C PHE A 173 13.85 -4.30 -11.58
N ASP A 174 14.11 -4.11 -12.87
CA ASP A 174 15.42 -4.36 -13.45
C ASP A 174 16.48 -3.42 -12.84
N GLN A 175 16.12 -2.17 -12.55
CA GLN A 175 17.02 -1.15 -11.98
C GLN A 175 17.15 -1.25 -10.46
N ALA A 176 16.06 -1.50 -9.75
CA ALA A 176 16.03 -1.46 -8.30
C ALA A 176 15.98 -2.83 -7.62
N GLY A 177 15.80 -3.92 -8.37
CA GLY A 177 15.56 -5.25 -7.83
C GLY A 177 14.14 -5.43 -7.30
N LEU A 178 13.89 -6.54 -6.64
CA LEU A 178 12.59 -6.92 -6.10
C LEU A 178 12.26 -6.19 -4.79
N PHE A 179 11.05 -6.37 -4.25
CA PHE A 179 10.68 -5.90 -2.92
C PHE A 179 11.52 -6.60 -1.85
N ASP A 180 12.01 -5.84 -0.86
CA ASP A 180 12.76 -6.40 0.26
C ASP A 180 11.82 -7.17 1.21
N SER A 181 12.02 -8.48 1.34
CA SER A 181 11.20 -9.34 2.20
C SER A 181 11.45 -9.09 3.70
N SER A 182 12.54 -8.42 4.07
CA SER A 182 12.79 -8.00 5.46
C SER A 182 11.93 -6.81 5.90
N VAL A 183 11.34 -6.10 4.93
CA VAL A 183 10.39 -5.01 5.12
C VAL A 183 9.02 -5.49 4.67
N GLY A 184 7.97 -5.19 5.45
CA GLY A 184 6.62 -5.59 5.07
C GLY A 184 6.01 -6.62 6.02
N ARG A 185 4.86 -7.18 5.62
CA ARG A 185 4.13 -8.17 6.40
C ARG A 185 4.77 -9.53 6.29
N THR A 186 5.42 -9.97 7.37
CA THR A 186 5.92 -11.33 7.54
C THR A 186 5.10 -12.05 8.63
N LEU A 187 4.87 -13.35 8.49
CA LEU A 187 4.20 -14.15 9.53
C LEU A 187 5.11 -14.45 10.73
N ILE A 188 6.42 -14.25 10.60
CA ILE A 188 7.39 -14.39 11.70
C ILE A 188 7.20 -13.29 12.74
N SER A 189 6.71 -12.12 12.34
CA SER A 189 6.36 -11.05 13.25
C SER A 189 4.83 -10.96 13.35
N SER A 190 4.28 -11.15 14.57
CA SER A 190 2.87 -10.92 14.87
C SER A 190 2.42 -9.46 14.65
N ARG A 191 3.34 -8.61 14.21
CA ARG A 191 3.12 -7.18 13.96
C ARG A 191 2.79 -6.96 12.50
N PRO A 192 1.74 -6.18 12.20
CA PRO A 192 1.35 -5.84 10.84
C PRO A 192 2.29 -4.75 10.28
N LEU A 193 3.56 -5.08 10.06
CA LEU A 193 4.53 -4.21 9.43
C LEU A 193 4.14 -3.98 7.96
N GLY A 194 4.61 -2.89 7.37
CA GLY A 194 4.37 -2.49 5.98
C GLY A 194 5.56 -1.67 5.48
N CYS A 195 5.32 -0.85 4.47
CA CYS A 195 6.29 0.07 3.86
C CYS A 195 7.28 -0.58 2.89
N GLU A 196 7.01 -1.79 2.39
CA GLU A 196 7.80 -2.41 1.33
C GLU A 196 7.76 -1.57 0.04
N GLU A 197 6.60 -1.01 -0.31
CA GLU A 197 6.42 -0.10 -1.43
C GLU A 197 7.14 1.23 -1.22
N THR A 198 7.22 1.67 0.03
CA THR A 198 7.95 2.90 0.41
C THR A 198 9.45 2.70 0.26
N GLU A 199 9.99 1.59 0.80
CA GLU A 199 11.41 1.23 0.67
C GLU A 199 11.80 1.11 -0.81
N PHE A 200 11.03 0.33 -1.58
CA PHE A 200 11.26 0.14 -3.00
C PHE A 200 11.29 1.47 -3.76
N SER A 201 10.31 2.34 -3.51
CA SER A 201 10.20 3.64 -4.18
C SER A 201 11.37 4.56 -3.88
N ILE A 202 11.88 4.56 -2.64
CA ILE A 202 13.06 5.34 -2.26
C ILE A 202 14.32 4.77 -2.90
N ARG A 203 14.48 3.44 -2.89
CA ARG A 203 15.61 2.75 -3.52
C ARG A 203 15.63 2.97 -5.02
N LEU A 204 14.48 2.86 -5.69
CA LEU A 204 14.33 3.14 -7.12
C LEU A 204 14.81 4.55 -7.46
N ARG A 205 14.35 5.58 -6.76
CA ARG A 205 14.78 6.96 -7.02
C ARG A 205 16.24 7.22 -6.72
N ARG A 206 16.82 6.51 -5.76
CA ARG A 206 18.25 6.59 -5.46
C ARG A 206 19.10 6.02 -6.60
N LEU A 207 18.66 4.91 -7.20
CA LEU A 207 19.35 4.24 -8.29
C LEU A 207 19.04 4.86 -9.66
N SER A 208 17.88 5.50 -9.78
CA SER A 208 17.39 6.16 -11.00
C SER A 208 16.91 7.57 -10.65
N PRO A 209 17.81 8.57 -10.57
CA PRO A 209 17.45 9.94 -10.10
C PRO A 209 16.37 10.65 -10.92
N GLY A 210 16.15 10.24 -12.19
CA GLY A 210 15.07 10.74 -13.04
C GLY A 210 13.74 10.02 -12.87
N ALA A 211 13.67 8.98 -12.05
CA ALA A 211 12.46 8.18 -11.85
C ALA A 211 11.36 8.98 -11.15
N ARG A 212 10.20 9.05 -11.79
CA ARG A 212 9.01 9.70 -11.25
C ARG A 212 7.99 8.65 -10.83
N ILE A 213 7.32 8.92 -9.69
CA ILE A 213 6.19 8.12 -9.20
C ILE A 213 5.00 9.04 -9.12
N ILE A 214 3.94 8.69 -9.85
CA ILE A 214 2.76 9.55 -10.03
C ILE A 214 1.60 9.02 -9.21
N TYR A 215 0.90 9.91 -8.55
CA TYR A 215 -0.41 9.68 -7.99
C TYR A 215 -1.47 10.12 -9.00
N GLU A 216 -2.33 9.16 -9.41
CA GLU A 216 -3.41 9.36 -10.37
C GLU A 216 -4.77 9.22 -9.64
N PRO A 217 -5.42 10.34 -9.28
CA PRO A 217 -6.63 10.29 -8.45
C PRO A 217 -7.84 9.67 -9.16
N GLN A 218 -7.82 9.55 -10.48
CA GLN A 218 -8.90 8.93 -11.24
C GLN A 218 -8.78 7.40 -11.33
N ALA A 219 -7.61 6.84 -11.00
CA ALA A 219 -7.42 5.39 -10.92
C ALA A 219 -7.88 4.89 -9.56
N VAL A 220 -9.14 4.52 -9.43
CA VAL A 220 -9.80 4.25 -8.15
C VAL A 220 -9.99 2.75 -7.89
N VAL A 221 -9.65 2.32 -6.66
CA VAL A 221 -10.04 1.03 -6.12
C VAL A 221 -10.82 1.19 -4.81
N TYR A 222 -11.72 0.26 -4.54
CA TYR A 222 -12.48 0.17 -3.28
C TYR A 222 -11.90 -0.95 -2.44
N HIS A 223 -11.35 -0.63 -1.30
CA HIS A 223 -10.71 -1.57 -0.39
C HIS A 223 -11.65 -1.94 0.76
N HIS A 224 -11.92 -3.23 0.94
CA HIS A 224 -12.79 -3.73 1.99
C HIS A 224 -12.17 -3.55 3.37
N VAL A 225 -12.88 -2.85 4.25
CA VAL A 225 -12.48 -2.62 5.64
C VAL A 225 -13.43 -3.35 6.58
N GLY A 226 -13.02 -4.53 7.06
CA GLY A 226 -13.79 -5.32 8.00
C GLY A 226 -13.90 -4.67 9.39
N GLN A 227 -14.95 -5.05 10.16
CA GLN A 227 -15.22 -4.49 11.50
C GLN A 227 -14.05 -4.64 12.48
N SER A 228 -13.26 -5.70 12.37
CA SER A 228 -12.08 -5.91 13.21
C SER A 228 -11.04 -4.78 13.09
N ARG A 229 -11.03 -4.08 11.94
CA ARG A 229 -10.15 -2.93 11.69
C ARG A 229 -10.77 -1.60 12.19
N ALA A 230 -12.05 -1.58 12.57
CA ALA A 230 -12.80 -0.42 13.06
C ALA A 230 -12.70 -0.24 14.59
N THR A 231 -11.70 -0.82 15.25
CA THR A 231 -11.53 -0.80 16.71
C THR A 231 -10.36 0.08 17.12
N TRP A 232 -10.43 0.68 18.32
CA TRP A 232 -9.35 1.45 18.93
C TRP A 232 -8.05 0.64 19.03
N ARG A 233 -8.15 -0.64 19.43
CA ARG A 233 -7.01 -1.52 19.54
C ARG A 233 -6.29 -1.65 18.19
N TYR A 234 -7.01 -2.00 17.13
CA TYR A 234 -6.43 -2.11 15.79
C TYR A 234 -5.79 -0.80 15.34
N PHE A 235 -6.50 0.33 15.55
CA PHE A 235 -6.02 1.66 15.20
C PHE A 235 -4.66 1.96 15.84
N LEU A 236 -4.54 1.80 17.17
CA LEU A 236 -3.31 2.09 17.90
C LEU A 236 -2.18 1.11 17.57
N ASP A 237 -2.50 -0.18 17.42
CA ASP A 237 -1.53 -1.21 17.05
C ASP A 237 -0.96 -0.93 15.65
N ARG A 238 -1.80 -0.49 14.68
CA ARG A 238 -1.35 -0.12 13.34
C ARG A 238 -0.53 1.17 13.33
N CYS A 239 -0.93 2.18 14.08
CA CYS A 239 -0.13 3.40 14.24
C CYS A 239 1.27 3.06 14.78
N ARG A 240 1.36 2.23 15.81
CA ARG A 240 2.63 1.79 16.38
C ARG A 240 3.48 0.98 15.38
N ALA A 241 2.85 0.06 14.66
CA ALA A 241 3.52 -0.75 13.64
C ALA A 241 4.07 0.12 12.50
N GLU A 242 3.33 1.15 12.08
CA GLU A 242 3.79 2.10 11.07
C GLU A 242 5.05 2.84 11.55
N GLY A 243 5.07 3.30 12.80
CA GLY A 243 6.28 3.89 13.39
C GLY A 243 7.49 2.95 13.34
N CYS A 244 7.30 1.68 13.70
CA CYS A 244 8.35 0.66 13.58
C CYS A 244 8.83 0.48 12.13
N SER A 245 7.89 0.41 11.18
CA SER A 245 8.21 0.27 9.75
C SER A 245 9.00 1.48 9.24
N LYS A 246 8.59 2.70 9.60
CA LYS A 246 9.32 3.93 9.23
C LYS A 246 10.72 3.98 9.82
N ALA A 247 10.94 3.48 11.05
CA ALA A 247 12.26 3.37 11.64
C ALA A 247 13.16 2.42 10.83
N ARG A 248 12.62 1.29 10.34
CA ARG A 248 13.36 0.35 9.49
C ARG A 248 13.72 0.98 8.15
N VAL A 249 12.77 1.58 7.47
CA VAL A 249 13.02 2.29 6.21
C VAL A 249 14.03 3.43 6.40
N SER A 250 13.97 4.16 7.52
CA SER A 250 14.93 5.23 7.83
C SER A 250 16.37 4.70 7.96
N ARG A 251 16.56 3.48 8.45
CA ARG A 251 17.87 2.85 8.52
C ARG A 251 18.40 2.41 7.15
N LEU A 252 17.51 1.87 6.31
CA LEU A 252 17.89 1.39 4.97
C LEU A 252 18.15 2.53 3.98
N SER A 253 17.38 3.61 4.08
CA SER A 253 17.31 4.66 3.05
C SER A 253 17.70 6.05 3.56
N GLY A 254 18.03 6.18 4.84
CA GLY A 254 18.29 7.48 5.50
C GLY A 254 17.00 8.18 5.97
N ALA A 255 17.05 8.81 7.14
CA ALA A 255 15.90 9.45 7.79
C ALA A 255 15.31 10.61 6.96
N SER A 256 16.11 11.33 6.20
CA SER A 256 15.64 12.44 5.36
C SER A 256 14.68 11.95 4.27
N ALA A 257 15.07 10.92 3.53
CA ALA A 257 14.25 10.34 2.47
C ALA A 257 13.03 9.59 3.04
N ALA A 258 13.23 8.81 4.11
CA ALA A 258 12.18 8.01 4.72
C ALA A 258 11.07 8.83 5.38
N LEU A 259 11.38 10.02 5.93
CA LEU A 259 10.46 10.85 6.69
C LEU A 259 10.05 12.15 5.97
N SER A 260 10.36 12.29 4.68
CA SER A 260 10.04 13.51 3.92
C SER A 260 8.54 13.82 3.90
N SER A 261 7.70 12.82 3.60
CA SER A 261 6.25 12.95 3.58
C SER A 261 5.64 13.07 4.97
N GLU A 262 6.21 12.38 5.98
CA GLU A 262 5.71 12.36 7.35
C GLU A 262 5.87 13.72 8.04
N ARG A 263 6.96 14.44 7.76
CA ARG A 263 7.14 15.80 8.28
C ARG A 263 6.06 16.74 7.76
N SER A 264 5.82 16.74 6.45
CA SER A 264 4.74 17.53 5.84
C SER A 264 3.37 17.12 6.36
N TYR A 265 3.11 15.82 6.50
CA TYR A 265 1.87 15.29 7.05
C TYR A 265 1.61 15.78 8.48
N VAL A 266 2.58 15.70 9.38
CA VAL A 266 2.41 16.17 10.77
C VAL A 266 2.23 17.68 10.82
N THR A 267 3.09 18.44 10.15
CA THR A 267 3.10 19.93 10.25
C THR A 267 1.91 20.58 9.53
N HIS A 268 1.37 19.97 8.49
CA HIS A 268 0.27 20.55 7.73
C HIS A 268 -1.05 19.82 7.97
N THR A 269 -1.08 18.51 7.80
CA THR A 269 -2.34 17.74 7.84
C THR A 269 -2.84 17.57 9.27
N ILE A 270 -2.00 17.08 10.20
CA ILE A 270 -2.42 16.84 11.57
C ILE A 270 -2.74 18.16 12.29
N ILE A 271 -1.92 19.19 12.13
CA ILE A 271 -2.20 20.49 12.76
C ILE A 271 -3.52 21.10 12.26
N ARG A 272 -3.80 21.02 10.95
CA ARG A 272 -5.08 21.47 10.39
C ARG A 272 -6.26 20.65 10.94
N ALA A 273 -6.09 19.33 11.04
CA ALA A 273 -7.11 18.45 11.62
C ALA A 273 -7.42 18.82 13.07
N VAL A 274 -6.39 18.99 13.91
CA VAL A 274 -6.55 19.41 15.31
C VAL A 274 -7.29 20.74 15.41
N ARG A 275 -6.89 21.74 14.60
CA ARG A 275 -7.59 23.05 14.59
C ARG A 275 -9.04 22.93 14.15
N ARG A 276 -9.35 22.07 13.18
CA ARG A 276 -10.72 21.81 12.71
C ARG A 276 -11.56 21.18 13.83
N GLU A 277 -11.06 20.12 14.46
CA GLU A 277 -11.78 19.43 15.51
C GLU A 277 -11.92 20.28 16.79
N LEU A 278 -10.95 21.11 17.15
CA LEU A 278 -11.09 22.09 18.25
C LEU A 278 -12.26 23.06 18.03
N ARG A 279 -12.44 23.54 16.80
CA ARG A 279 -13.61 24.35 16.46
C ARG A 279 -14.92 23.56 16.52
N GLY A 280 -14.87 22.25 16.22
CA GLY A 280 -16.00 21.32 16.29
C GLY A 280 -16.49 21.05 17.72
N VAL A 281 -15.60 21.18 18.72
CA VAL A 281 -15.97 20.98 20.14
C VAL A 281 -17.05 21.96 20.60
N PHE A 282 -17.13 23.14 19.98
CA PHE A 282 -18.12 24.18 20.29
C PHE A 282 -19.40 24.11 19.44
N ARG A 283 -19.60 23.02 18.66
CA ARG A 283 -20.73 22.82 17.75
C ARG A 283 -21.58 21.60 18.16
N PRO A 284 -22.82 21.46 17.62
CA PRO A 284 -23.56 20.19 17.70
C PRO A 284 -22.69 19.04 17.17
N GLY A 285 -22.72 17.89 17.86
CA GLY A 285 -21.84 16.75 17.53
C GLY A 285 -20.45 16.80 18.20
N ARG A 286 -20.26 17.65 19.23
CA ARG A 286 -19.01 17.84 19.98
C ARG A 286 -18.34 16.54 20.45
N LYS A 287 -19.13 15.49 20.74
CA LYS A 287 -18.58 14.19 21.20
C LYS A 287 -17.69 13.58 20.12
N ASP A 288 -18.08 13.62 18.86
CA ASP A 288 -17.30 13.06 17.74
C ASP A 288 -16.01 13.85 17.53
N SER A 289 -16.08 15.19 17.61
CA SER A 289 -14.89 16.04 17.51
C SER A 289 -13.89 15.79 18.64
N VAL A 290 -14.38 15.65 19.88
CA VAL A 290 -13.52 15.27 21.02
C VAL A 290 -12.86 13.91 20.79
N MET A 291 -13.64 12.90 20.35
CA MET A 291 -13.12 11.56 20.12
C MET A 291 -12.13 11.53 18.96
N ARG A 292 -12.33 12.34 17.90
CA ARG A 292 -11.34 12.49 16.81
C ARG A 292 -10.07 13.21 17.28
N LEU A 293 -10.16 14.21 18.15
CA LEU A 293 -8.97 14.81 18.78
C LEU A 293 -8.17 13.80 19.58
N VAL A 294 -8.86 12.96 20.35
CA VAL A 294 -8.21 11.85 21.07
C VAL A 294 -7.52 10.90 20.11
N ALA A 295 -8.19 10.53 19.00
CA ALA A 295 -7.62 9.64 18.01
C ALA A 295 -6.40 10.24 17.31
N LEU A 296 -6.46 11.53 16.90
CA LEU A 296 -5.33 12.25 16.32
C LEU A 296 -4.11 12.25 17.25
N SER A 297 -4.34 12.55 18.53
CA SER A 297 -3.27 12.60 19.54
C SER A 297 -2.68 11.22 19.83
N LEU A 298 -3.52 10.23 20.17
CA LEU A 298 -3.06 8.89 20.51
C LEU A 298 -2.45 8.16 19.30
N GLY A 299 -3.00 8.34 18.10
CA GLY A 299 -2.45 7.77 16.89
C GLY A 299 -1.05 8.30 16.59
N THR A 300 -0.85 9.62 16.67
CA THR A 300 0.47 10.26 16.50
C THR A 300 1.46 9.80 17.55
N LEU A 301 1.07 9.78 18.83
CA LEU A 301 1.91 9.31 19.93
C LEU A 301 2.29 7.83 19.76
N SER A 302 1.34 6.97 19.36
CA SER A 302 1.60 5.55 19.12
C SER A 302 2.60 5.34 17.99
N ALA A 303 2.47 6.08 16.88
CA ALA A 303 3.42 6.01 15.76
C ALA A 303 4.82 6.48 16.20
N THR A 304 4.90 7.59 16.91
CA THR A 304 6.17 8.13 17.46
C THR A 304 6.81 7.12 18.42
N ALA A 305 6.05 6.55 19.35
CA ALA A 305 6.54 5.54 20.29
C ALA A 305 7.05 4.28 19.56
N GLY A 306 6.36 3.83 18.51
CA GLY A 306 6.81 2.73 17.65
C GLY A 306 8.15 3.03 16.99
N TYR A 307 8.30 4.23 16.42
CA TYR A 307 9.53 4.68 15.78
C TYR A 307 10.72 4.71 16.77
N ILE A 308 10.54 5.39 17.92
CA ILE A 308 11.58 5.51 18.95
C ILE A 308 12.02 4.14 19.47
N LYS A 309 11.04 3.28 19.80
CA LYS A 309 11.32 1.93 20.29
C LYS A 309 12.15 1.12 19.32
N GLU A 310 11.79 1.13 18.03
CA GLU A 310 12.49 0.34 17.00
C GLU A 310 13.91 0.87 16.75
N MET A 311 14.10 2.20 16.83
CA MET A 311 15.44 2.82 16.74
C MET A 311 16.31 2.44 17.94
N ALA A 312 15.78 2.46 19.17
CA ALA A 312 16.52 2.13 20.40
C ALA A 312 16.96 0.65 20.44
N VAL A 313 16.09 -0.28 20.07
CA VAL A 313 16.40 -1.73 20.06
C VAL A 313 17.59 -2.05 19.15
N HIS A 314 17.76 -1.32 18.06
CA HIS A 314 18.86 -1.58 17.14
C HIS A 314 20.20 -1.01 17.65
N ASN A 315 20.19 0.15 18.27
CA ASN A 315 21.41 0.73 18.85
C ASN A 315 22.04 -0.20 19.90
N VAL A 316 21.21 -0.86 20.72
CA VAL A 316 21.68 -1.84 21.72
C VAL A 316 22.31 -3.08 21.04
N ARG A 317 21.74 -3.57 19.93
CA ARG A 317 22.30 -4.72 19.19
C ARG A 317 23.57 -4.41 18.38
N GLY A 318 23.75 -3.14 17.99
CA GLY A 318 24.95 -2.67 17.31
C GLY A 318 26.18 -2.58 18.26
N PHE A 319 25.97 -2.21 19.49
CA PHE A 319 27.05 -2.16 20.52
C PHE A 319 27.56 -3.55 20.92
N GLY A 320 26.71 -4.59 20.90
CA GLY A 320 27.11 -5.95 21.28
C GLY A 320 27.85 -6.76 20.20
N ARG A 321 28.06 -6.21 18.99
CA ARG A 321 28.79 -6.89 17.89
C ARG A 321 30.23 -6.38 17.69
N ASN A 322 30.64 -5.33 18.40
CA ASN A 322 32.00 -4.78 18.30
C ASN A 322 32.93 -5.30 19.42
N GLU A 323 32.51 -6.24 20.24
CA GLU A 323 33.31 -6.84 21.31
C GLU A 323 33.47 -8.37 21.12
N GLY A 324 33.59 -8.83 19.86
CA GLY A 324 33.85 -10.22 19.55
C GLY A 324 34.98 -10.39 18.54
#